data_a4b7ee07febc670e6b8cec0d118553df
#
_entry.id   a4b7ee07febc670e6b8cec0d118553df
#
_cell.length_a   1.000
_cell.length_b   1.000
_cell.length_c   1.000
_cell.angle_alpha   90.00
_cell.angle_beta   90.00
_cell.angle_gamma   90.00
#
_symmetry.space_group_name_H-M   'P 1'
#
loop_
_entity.id
_entity.type
_entity.pdbx_description
1 polymer ?
#
loop_
_entity_poly.entity_id
_entity_poly.type
_entity_poly.pdbx_seq_one_letter_code
_entity_poly.pdbx_strand_id
1 'polypeptide(L)'
;MAGAIGTFSGLALGPATARADVPTPRAQGWQAVPAPGSTPAAQLRRVDAAGPRLAWAVGEEGRAGPSQGRALAMLWNGSAWTKTDLAHLGHTRLLDVAGTCSAAAWSVGQPVGTGSALLRWDGTTWREATFPGAGETNTRLNSVAVDSERRVWMCGSRGGAAGLLYGDGGGEVWRWLEPLPVASANLYRVVVRSPDEVWVGGDQSNGGGWSGLVARWDGAWTVLPPVAGLRLSIADLHAAGPDDVWAVGTEAGIGGPPGRPGNPALCHWDGTAWTRVEAGFTVGSLGGIAGDAQGRLAWVSGWNYQDQSRSTYLRRDGDAWTVVRGPAGAAPAPYLNDVTSVPGTGGFWSVGMTSPTPAPPTEAYTERLDA
;
A
#
# COMPACT_ATOMS: atom_id res chain seq x y z
N MET A 1 56.05 62.16 -45.31
CA MET A 1 55.86 60.68 -45.36
C MET A 1 54.84 60.32 -44.34
N ALA A 2 53.67 59.86 -44.79
CA ALA A 2 52.51 59.60 -43.97
C ALA A 2 52.51 58.16 -43.45
N GLY A 3 52.30 58.01 -42.17
CA GLY A 3 52.11 56.69 -41.53
C GLY A 3 50.62 56.50 -41.21
N ALA A 4 50.04 55.46 -41.76
CA ALA A 4 48.65 55.11 -41.56
C ALA A 4 48.44 54.40 -40.21
N ILE A 5 47.45 54.85 -39.45
CA ILE A 5 46.98 54.21 -38.20
C ILE A 5 45.79 53.30 -38.57
N GLY A 6 45.96 52.00 -38.38
CA GLY A 6 44.89 51.04 -38.56
C GLY A 6 44.02 50.94 -37.30
N THR A 7 42.73 51.17 -37.47
CA THR A 7 41.70 50.96 -36.42
C THR A 7 41.26 49.49 -36.34
N PHE A 8 41.44 48.90 -35.21
CA PHE A 8 40.83 47.55 -34.88
C PHE A 8 39.36 47.75 -34.47
N SER A 9 38.47 47.19 -35.25
CA SER A 9 37.04 47.06 -34.88
C SER A 9 36.86 45.85 -33.98
N GLY A 10 36.49 46.12 -32.74
CA GLY A 10 36.11 45.05 -31.79
C GLY A 10 34.73 44.52 -32.13
N LEU A 11 34.63 43.19 -32.33
CA LEU A 11 33.37 42.47 -32.40
C LEU A 11 32.80 42.35 -30.99
N ALA A 12 31.68 42.99 -30.73
CA ALA A 12 30.88 42.79 -29.53
C ALA A 12 30.14 41.45 -29.61
N LEU A 13 30.49 40.53 -28.74
CA LEU A 13 29.70 39.32 -28.50
C LEU A 13 28.38 39.70 -27.80
N GLY A 14 27.27 39.55 -28.50
CA GLY A 14 25.94 39.73 -27.93
C GLY A 14 25.63 38.67 -26.82
N PRO A 15 24.74 38.98 -25.86
CA PRO A 15 24.42 38.09 -24.80
C PRO A 15 23.79 36.79 -25.34
N ALA A 16 24.33 35.64 -24.90
CA ALA A 16 23.75 34.35 -25.19
C ALA A 16 22.34 34.29 -24.59
N THR A 17 21.35 34.20 -25.44
CA THR A 17 19.97 33.94 -25.02
C THR A 17 19.91 32.53 -24.37
N ALA A 18 19.67 32.52 -23.07
CA ALA A 18 19.36 31.28 -22.37
C ALA A 18 18.14 30.63 -23.05
N ARG A 19 18.35 29.43 -23.58
CA ARG A 19 17.28 28.61 -24.12
C ARG A 19 16.41 28.25 -22.93
N ALA A 20 15.16 28.70 -22.92
CA ALA A 20 14.19 28.25 -21.96
C ALA A 20 14.08 26.69 -22.09
N ASP A 21 14.32 25.99 -21.00
CA ASP A 21 14.07 24.54 -20.94
C ASP A 21 12.60 24.33 -21.29
N VAL A 22 12.36 23.71 -22.42
CA VAL A 22 11.03 23.23 -22.80
C VAL A 22 10.70 22.13 -21.80
N PRO A 23 9.63 22.24 -21.00
CA PRO A 23 9.26 21.19 -20.07
C PRO A 23 9.07 19.90 -20.86
N THR A 24 9.79 18.86 -20.48
CA THR A 24 9.59 17.53 -21.02
C THR A 24 8.11 17.15 -20.79
N PRO A 25 7.35 16.71 -21.83
CA PRO A 25 5.97 16.31 -21.64
C PRO A 25 5.91 15.25 -20.52
N ARG A 26 5.14 15.53 -19.47
CA ARG A 26 4.89 14.53 -18.41
C ARG A 26 4.30 13.30 -19.07
N ALA A 27 4.85 12.15 -18.76
CA ALA A 27 4.34 10.89 -19.27
C ALA A 27 2.92 10.68 -18.72
N GLN A 28 1.95 10.56 -19.62
CA GLN A 28 0.54 10.33 -19.27
C GLN A 28 0.29 8.85 -18.97
N GLY A 29 0.84 8.31 -17.92
CA GLY A 29 0.63 6.90 -17.56
C GLY A 29 1.55 6.40 -16.46
N TRP A 30 1.28 5.19 -15.98
CA TRP A 30 2.12 4.51 -15.02
C TRP A 30 3.50 4.23 -15.60
N GLN A 31 4.53 4.44 -14.79
CA GLN A 31 5.93 4.21 -15.15
C GLN A 31 6.59 3.32 -14.11
N ALA A 32 7.41 2.38 -14.56
CA ALA A 32 8.27 1.63 -13.67
C ALA A 32 9.35 2.55 -13.07
N VAL A 33 9.53 2.45 -11.78
CA VAL A 33 10.60 3.16 -11.07
C VAL A 33 11.57 2.11 -10.51
N PRO A 34 12.87 2.22 -10.77
CA PRO A 34 13.82 1.24 -10.28
C PRO A 34 13.78 1.10 -8.76
N ALA A 35 13.55 -0.10 -8.27
CA ALA A 35 13.75 -0.47 -6.88
C ALA A 35 15.23 -0.88 -6.67
N PRO A 36 15.83 -0.62 -5.50
CA PRO A 36 17.15 -1.16 -5.18
C PRO A 36 17.11 -2.69 -5.18
N GLY A 37 18.20 -3.33 -5.61
CA GLY A 37 18.29 -4.78 -5.71
C GLY A 37 17.86 -5.47 -4.41
N SER A 38 16.97 -6.43 -4.49
CA SER A 38 16.48 -7.24 -3.38
C SER A 38 17.00 -8.67 -3.46
N THR A 39 17.14 -9.34 -2.32
CA THR A 39 17.44 -10.77 -2.31
C THR A 39 16.19 -11.55 -2.72
N PRO A 40 16.20 -12.31 -3.81
CA PRO A 40 15.08 -13.15 -4.19
C PRO A 40 14.82 -14.26 -3.15
N ALA A 41 13.61 -14.71 -2.91
CA ALA A 41 12.34 -14.17 -3.38
C ALA A 41 11.94 -12.95 -2.54
N ALA A 42 11.62 -11.85 -3.21
CA ALA A 42 11.27 -10.59 -2.56
C ALA A 42 9.91 -10.08 -3.05
N GLN A 43 9.24 -9.31 -2.19
CA GLN A 43 8.05 -8.56 -2.54
C GLN A 43 7.89 -7.33 -1.65
N LEU A 44 7.32 -6.28 -2.21
CA LEU A 44 6.76 -5.17 -1.43
C LEU A 44 5.28 -5.42 -1.20
N ARG A 45 4.83 -5.19 0.02
CA ARG A 45 3.46 -5.45 0.44
C ARG A 45 2.63 -4.18 0.49
N ARG A 46 3.21 -3.12 1.01
CA ARG A 46 2.54 -1.83 1.21
C ARG A 46 3.46 -0.66 0.90
N VAL A 47 2.85 0.44 0.52
CA VAL A 47 3.50 1.72 0.28
C VAL A 47 2.66 2.84 0.87
N ASP A 48 3.30 3.80 1.52
CA ASP A 48 2.65 5.02 1.96
C ASP A 48 3.52 6.23 1.66
N ALA A 49 2.89 7.34 1.28
CA ALA A 49 3.58 8.55 0.88
C ALA A 49 3.18 9.73 1.76
N ALA A 50 4.17 10.42 2.30
CA ALA A 50 3.96 11.70 3.00
C ALA A 50 4.05 12.91 2.06
N GLY A 51 4.43 12.69 0.80
CA GLY A 51 4.52 13.72 -0.22
C GLY A 51 5.38 13.31 -1.41
N PRO A 52 5.60 14.21 -2.39
CA PRO A 52 6.30 13.87 -3.63
C PRO A 52 7.76 13.46 -3.45
N ARG A 53 8.35 13.82 -2.31
CA ARG A 53 9.76 13.58 -1.99
C ARG A 53 9.96 12.62 -0.83
N LEU A 54 8.90 12.04 -0.30
CA LEU A 54 8.97 11.14 0.84
C LEU A 54 7.89 10.06 0.77
N ALA A 55 8.32 8.81 0.68
CA ALA A 55 7.46 7.65 0.77
C ALA A 55 8.23 6.47 1.37
N TRP A 56 7.51 5.52 1.95
CA TRP A 56 8.04 4.26 2.47
C TRP A 56 7.36 3.11 1.77
N ALA A 57 8.13 2.07 1.47
CA ALA A 57 7.61 0.81 0.97
C ALA A 57 8.19 -0.33 1.79
N VAL A 58 7.35 -1.29 2.19
CA VAL A 58 7.74 -2.37 3.08
C VAL A 58 7.32 -3.73 2.57
N GLY A 59 8.03 -4.77 3.00
CA GLY A 59 7.75 -6.13 2.60
C GLY A 59 8.75 -7.13 3.16
N GLU A 60 9.19 -8.05 2.32
CA GLU A 60 10.14 -9.11 2.66
C GLU A 60 11.08 -9.42 1.50
N GLU A 61 12.26 -9.98 1.82
CA GLU A 61 13.22 -10.50 0.84
C GLU A 61 13.88 -11.79 1.34
N GLY A 62 14.48 -12.57 0.42
CA GLY A 62 15.20 -13.79 0.75
C GLY A 62 14.31 -14.89 1.32
N ARG A 63 13.05 -14.96 0.90
CA ARG A 63 12.07 -15.91 1.43
C ARG A 63 12.33 -17.33 0.89
N ALA A 64 12.85 -18.21 1.73
CA ALA A 64 13.04 -19.63 1.41
C ALA A 64 11.91 -20.54 1.95
N GLY A 65 10.96 -20.00 2.76
CA GLY A 65 9.83 -20.71 3.35
C GLY A 65 8.91 -19.79 4.15
N PRO A 66 7.84 -20.31 4.76
CA PRO A 66 6.82 -19.49 5.46
C PRO A 66 7.37 -18.64 6.61
N SER A 67 8.40 -19.12 7.28
CA SER A 67 9.02 -18.47 8.45
C SER A 67 10.46 -18.01 8.18
N GLN A 68 10.89 -18.03 6.93
CA GLN A 68 12.24 -17.66 6.53
C GLN A 68 12.16 -16.45 5.60
N GLY A 69 13.09 -15.56 5.76
CA GLY A 69 13.14 -14.29 5.04
C GLY A 69 13.64 -13.20 5.95
N ARG A 70 13.80 -12.04 5.39
CA ARG A 70 14.15 -10.80 6.11
C ARG A 70 13.18 -9.72 5.76
N ALA A 71 12.87 -8.90 6.74
CA ALA A 71 12.10 -7.69 6.52
C ALA A 71 12.81 -6.78 5.50
N LEU A 72 12.03 -6.19 4.61
CA LEU A 72 12.48 -5.23 3.61
C LEU A 72 11.75 -3.92 3.85
N ALA A 73 12.51 -2.82 3.95
CA ALA A 73 11.96 -1.47 3.93
C ALA A 73 12.79 -0.58 3.01
N MET A 74 12.09 0.25 2.26
CA MET A 74 12.66 1.20 1.33
C MET A 74 12.11 2.60 1.59
N LEU A 75 12.96 3.61 1.36
CA LEU A 75 12.64 5.02 1.49
C LEU A 75 12.82 5.71 0.15
N TRP A 76 11.79 6.44 -0.29
CA TRP A 76 11.86 7.37 -1.41
C TRP A 76 12.33 8.74 -0.94
N ASN A 77 13.37 9.29 -1.57
CA ASN A 77 13.96 10.58 -1.19
C ASN A 77 13.64 11.73 -2.16
N GLY A 78 12.69 11.49 -3.07
CA GLY A 78 12.33 12.44 -4.14
C GLY A 78 12.98 12.15 -5.49
N SER A 79 13.97 11.25 -5.54
CA SER A 79 14.68 10.89 -6.77
C SER A 79 14.90 9.40 -6.95
N ALA A 80 15.09 8.66 -5.87
CA ALA A 80 15.33 7.22 -5.92
C ALA A 80 14.81 6.52 -4.65
N TRP A 81 14.49 5.24 -4.78
CA TRP A 81 14.28 4.33 -3.67
C TRP A 81 15.63 3.86 -3.12
N THR A 82 15.77 3.85 -1.81
CA THR A 82 16.92 3.31 -1.09
C THR A 82 16.47 2.34 -0.02
N LYS A 83 17.19 1.24 0.17
CA LYS A 83 16.92 0.34 1.30
C LYS A 83 17.31 1.01 2.61
N THR A 84 16.50 0.82 3.63
CA THR A 84 16.84 1.16 5.00
C THR A 84 17.38 -0.07 5.73
N ASP A 85 18.33 0.12 6.63
CA ASP A 85 18.92 -0.98 7.37
C ASP A 85 17.96 -1.49 8.46
N LEU A 86 17.67 -2.79 8.40
CA LEU A 86 16.86 -3.55 9.35
C LEU A 86 17.63 -4.73 9.96
N ALA A 87 18.95 -4.87 9.67
CA ALA A 87 19.73 -6.04 10.10
C ALA A 87 19.85 -6.18 11.62
N HIS A 88 19.74 -5.07 12.34
CA HIS A 88 19.74 -5.03 13.81
C HIS A 88 18.42 -5.47 14.44
N LEU A 89 17.33 -5.63 13.63
CA LEU A 89 16.00 -6.06 14.05
C LEU A 89 15.74 -7.48 13.55
N GLY A 90 15.40 -8.38 14.44
CA GLY A 90 15.14 -9.79 14.12
C GLY A 90 13.75 -10.00 13.48
N HIS A 91 13.48 -9.41 12.30
CA HIS A 91 12.16 -9.50 11.66
C HIS A 91 12.21 -10.23 10.33
N THR A 92 11.19 -11.07 10.08
CA THR A 92 11.07 -11.86 8.85
C THR A 92 10.35 -11.13 7.74
N ARG A 93 9.43 -10.22 8.08
CA ARG A 93 8.67 -9.39 7.14
C ARG A 93 8.03 -8.20 7.81
N LEU A 94 7.79 -7.16 7.03
CA LEU A 94 6.88 -6.05 7.35
C LEU A 94 5.59 -6.22 6.55
N LEU A 95 4.46 -5.95 7.19
CA LEU A 95 3.13 -6.19 6.64
C LEU A 95 2.49 -4.90 6.13
N ASP A 96 2.68 -3.80 6.86
CA ASP A 96 2.11 -2.50 6.53
C ASP A 96 2.98 -1.35 7.05
N VAL A 97 2.80 -0.17 6.46
CA VAL A 97 3.51 1.06 6.81
C VAL A 97 2.57 2.25 6.71
N ALA A 98 2.68 3.19 7.65
CA ALA A 98 2.03 4.48 7.62
C ALA A 98 3.02 5.58 7.94
N GLY A 99 3.18 6.53 7.03
CA GLY A 99 4.07 7.67 7.17
C GLY A 99 3.36 8.91 7.70
N THR A 100 4.10 9.73 8.41
CA THR A 100 3.67 11.08 8.77
C THR A 100 4.42 12.11 7.96
N CYS A 101 3.90 13.32 7.91
CA CYS A 101 4.37 14.39 7.04
C CYS A 101 5.84 14.82 7.18
N SER A 102 6.64 14.28 8.09
CA SER A 102 7.96 14.88 8.29
C SER A 102 9.14 13.94 8.43
N ALA A 103 9.08 12.85 9.00
CA ALA A 103 10.24 12.02 9.21
C ALA A 103 9.89 10.82 10.12
N ALA A 104 8.64 10.70 10.51
CA ALA A 104 8.18 9.57 11.29
C ALA A 104 7.30 8.67 10.44
N ALA A 105 7.52 7.38 10.56
CA ALA A 105 6.65 6.36 10.01
C ALA A 105 6.53 5.22 11.01
N TRP A 106 5.43 4.49 10.90
CA TRP A 106 5.17 3.30 11.69
C TRP A 106 5.02 2.10 10.76
N SER A 107 5.52 0.96 11.17
CA SER A 107 5.35 -0.29 10.44
C SER A 107 5.04 -1.42 11.40
N VAL A 108 4.20 -2.33 10.96
CA VAL A 108 3.90 -3.56 11.67
C VAL A 108 4.44 -4.76 10.92
N GLY A 109 4.83 -5.80 11.65
CA GLY A 109 5.48 -6.94 11.03
C GLY A 109 5.51 -8.18 11.91
N GLN A 110 6.30 -9.15 11.46
CA GLN A 110 6.51 -10.42 12.15
C GLN A 110 7.97 -10.56 12.56
N PRO A 111 8.24 -10.75 13.87
CA PRO A 111 9.58 -11.06 14.35
C PRO A 111 9.99 -12.49 13.96
N VAL A 112 11.27 -12.80 14.11
CA VAL A 112 11.73 -14.19 14.19
C VAL A 112 11.22 -14.76 15.51
N GLY A 113 10.34 -15.77 15.45
CA GLY A 113 9.71 -16.36 16.63
C GLY A 113 8.22 -16.05 16.73
N THR A 114 7.77 -15.65 17.91
CA THR A 114 6.33 -15.44 18.22
C THR A 114 6.01 -13.97 18.46
N GLY A 115 4.73 -13.64 18.40
CA GLY A 115 4.22 -12.29 18.64
C GLY A 115 4.14 -11.44 17.38
N SER A 116 4.18 -10.13 17.57
CA SER A 116 4.10 -9.15 16.50
C SER A 116 5.07 -8.02 16.74
N ALA A 117 5.62 -7.46 15.68
CA ALA A 117 6.53 -6.32 15.72
C ALA A 117 5.81 -5.03 15.40
N LEU A 118 6.18 -3.99 16.13
CA LEU A 118 5.85 -2.60 15.85
C LEU A 118 7.14 -1.83 15.72
N LEU A 119 7.35 -1.19 14.59
CA LEU A 119 8.54 -0.39 14.30
C LEU A 119 8.17 1.07 14.12
N ARG A 120 9.05 1.95 14.57
CA ARG A 120 9.01 3.39 14.35
C ARG A 120 10.25 3.84 13.60
N TRP A 121 10.06 4.59 12.52
CA TRP A 121 11.11 5.34 11.85
C TRP A 121 11.30 6.68 12.55
N ASP A 122 12.53 7.01 12.94
CA ASP A 122 12.86 8.23 13.69
C ASP A 122 13.46 9.35 12.81
N GLY A 123 13.43 9.15 11.48
CA GLY A 123 14.06 10.03 10.49
C GLY A 123 15.39 9.50 9.97
N THR A 124 16.00 8.53 10.65
CA THR A 124 17.31 7.97 10.31
C THR A 124 17.34 6.44 10.34
N THR A 125 16.64 5.82 11.28
CA THR A 125 16.64 4.37 11.45
C THR A 125 15.30 3.88 11.98
N TRP A 126 15.01 2.61 11.73
CA TRP A 126 13.90 1.90 12.32
C TRP A 126 14.26 1.44 13.73
N ARG A 127 13.33 1.64 14.68
CA ARG A 127 13.44 1.18 16.06
C ARG A 127 12.21 0.39 16.45
N GLU A 128 12.42 -0.65 17.23
CA GLU A 128 11.33 -1.41 17.81
C GLU A 128 10.61 -0.61 18.89
N ALA A 129 9.28 -0.63 18.83
CA ALA A 129 8.41 -0.03 19.86
C ALA A 129 7.69 -1.14 20.64
N THR A 130 7.61 -0.97 21.95
CA THR A 130 6.90 -1.91 22.83
C THR A 130 5.44 -1.52 22.95
N PHE A 131 4.56 -2.51 22.93
CA PHE A 131 3.12 -2.34 23.13
C PHE A 131 2.55 -3.49 23.98
N PRO A 132 1.37 -3.35 24.61
CA PRO A 132 0.77 -4.42 25.42
C PRO A 132 0.51 -5.70 24.61
N GLY A 133 1.19 -6.78 24.96
CA GLY A 133 1.07 -8.06 24.31
C GLY A 133 2.09 -8.32 23.19
N ALA A 134 3.11 -7.51 22.99
CA ALA A 134 4.08 -7.64 21.89
C ALA A 134 4.72 -9.03 21.78
N GLY A 135 5.08 -9.66 22.91
CA GLY A 135 5.69 -11.00 22.96
C GLY A 135 4.68 -12.16 23.08
N GLU A 136 3.40 -11.89 23.16
CA GLU A 136 2.38 -12.93 23.32
C GLU A 136 2.16 -13.67 22.00
N THR A 137 2.14 -15.02 22.03
CA THR A 137 1.95 -15.87 20.84
C THR A 137 0.67 -15.60 20.06
N ASN A 138 -0.37 -15.17 20.76
CA ASN A 138 -1.71 -14.90 20.19
C ASN A 138 -1.95 -13.42 19.91
N THR A 139 -0.90 -12.61 19.87
CA THR A 139 -0.99 -11.21 19.45
C THR A 139 -0.52 -11.07 18.01
N ARG A 140 -1.33 -10.39 17.20
CA ARG A 140 -1.05 -10.07 15.79
C ARG A 140 -1.36 -8.61 15.52
N LEU A 141 -0.46 -7.91 14.82
CA LEU A 141 -0.70 -6.62 14.19
C LEU A 141 -0.54 -6.81 12.69
N ASN A 142 -1.54 -6.43 11.92
CA ASN A 142 -1.58 -6.69 10.48
C ASN A 142 -1.54 -5.42 9.64
N SER A 143 -2.05 -4.30 10.17
CA SER A 143 -2.08 -3.03 9.45
C SER A 143 -1.95 -1.87 10.42
N VAL A 144 -1.41 -0.74 9.91
CA VAL A 144 -1.20 0.50 10.65
C VAL A 144 -1.67 1.69 9.83
N ALA A 145 -2.27 2.67 10.48
CA ALA A 145 -2.63 3.97 9.91
C ALA A 145 -2.33 5.07 10.91
N VAL A 146 -2.13 6.29 10.41
CA VAL A 146 -1.89 7.48 11.24
C VAL A 146 -2.91 8.54 10.85
N ASP A 147 -3.56 9.14 11.85
CA ASP A 147 -4.55 10.18 11.62
C ASP A 147 -3.94 11.59 11.52
N SER A 148 -4.77 12.58 11.24
CA SER A 148 -4.36 13.98 11.12
C SER A 148 -3.82 14.59 12.43
N GLU A 149 -4.16 14.00 13.59
CA GLU A 149 -3.64 14.38 14.91
C GLU A 149 -2.40 13.57 15.29
N ARG A 150 -1.87 12.77 14.35
CA ARG A 150 -0.71 11.88 14.51
C ARG A 150 -0.93 10.73 15.50
N ARG A 151 -2.19 10.39 15.81
CA ARG A 151 -2.49 9.19 16.57
C ARG A 151 -2.30 7.98 15.66
N VAL A 152 -1.85 6.89 16.25
CA VAL A 152 -1.49 5.67 15.51
C VAL A 152 -2.53 4.60 15.80
N TRP A 153 -3.08 4.05 14.76
CA TRP A 153 -4.12 3.04 14.79
C TRP A 153 -3.62 1.76 14.14
N MET A 154 -3.79 0.67 14.80
CA MET A 154 -3.44 -0.64 14.24
C MET A 154 -4.59 -1.61 14.42
N CYS A 155 -4.80 -2.45 13.43
CA CYS A 155 -5.72 -3.57 13.56
C CYS A 155 -4.97 -4.89 13.69
N GLY A 156 -5.61 -5.83 14.39
CA GLY A 156 -5.05 -7.15 14.63
C GLY A 156 -5.86 -7.95 15.63
N SER A 157 -5.17 -8.72 16.47
CA SER A 157 -5.81 -9.51 17.53
C SER A 157 -4.91 -9.60 18.75
N ARG A 158 -5.51 -9.78 19.92
CA ARG A 158 -4.85 -10.16 21.16
C ARG A 158 -5.65 -11.24 21.87
N GLY A 159 -4.98 -12.31 22.28
CA GLY A 159 -5.65 -13.44 22.93
C GLY A 159 -6.72 -14.13 22.05
N GLY A 160 -6.65 -13.98 20.71
CA GLY A 160 -7.63 -14.49 19.77
C GLY A 160 -8.82 -13.55 19.49
N ALA A 161 -8.95 -12.44 20.23
CA ALA A 161 -9.97 -11.42 19.97
C ALA A 161 -9.44 -10.36 18.98
N ALA A 162 -10.16 -10.16 17.89
CA ALA A 162 -9.85 -9.10 16.92
C ALA A 162 -10.18 -7.71 17.48
N GLY A 163 -9.40 -6.70 17.10
CA GLY A 163 -9.63 -5.34 17.59
C GLY A 163 -8.59 -4.34 17.12
N LEU A 164 -8.65 -3.15 17.71
CA LEU A 164 -7.75 -2.03 17.45
C LEU A 164 -6.79 -1.83 18.62
N LEU A 165 -5.52 -1.65 18.31
CA LEU A 165 -4.52 -1.08 19.19
C LEU A 165 -4.36 0.40 18.83
N TYR A 166 -4.43 1.28 19.82
CA TYR A 166 -4.38 2.72 19.67
C TYR A 166 -3.16 3.29 20.39
N GLY A 167 -2.46 4.22 19.75
CA GLY A 167 -1.38 4.99 20.33
C GLY A 167 -1.65 6.49 20.25
N ASP A 168 -1.43 7.22 21.34
CA ASP A 168 -1.57 8.67 21.40
C ASP A 168 -0.34 9.37 20.81
N GLY A 169 -0.53 10.20 19.83
CA GLY A 169 0.39 11.21 19.28
C GLY A 169 1.90 10.93 19.21
N GLY A 170 2.52 10.47 20.27
CA GLY A 170 3.94 10.13 20.33
C GLY A 170 4.23 8.64 20.14
N GLY A 171 3.22 7.80 20.26
CA GLY A 171 3.38 6.34 20.29
C GLY A 171 4.07 5.84 21.57
N GLU A 172 3.94 6.59 22.68
CA GLU A 172 4.50 6.22 23.97
C GLU A 172 3.50 5.48 24.84
N VAL A 173 2.20 5.78 24.66
CA VAL A 173 1.09 5.14 25.39
C VAL A 173 0.24 4.35 24.42
N TRP A 174 0.19 3.04 24.62
CA TRP A 174 -0.56 2.11 23.80
C TRP A 174 -1.67 1.45 24.58
N ARG A 175 -2.86 1.30 23.97
CA ARG A 175 -3.96 0.55 24.56
C ARG A 175 -4.75 -0.21 23.52
N TRP A 176 -5.12 -1.44 23.84
CA TRP A 176 -6.15 -2.14 23.09
C TRP A 176 -7.50 -1.52 23.42
N LEU A 177 -8.28 -1.26 22.40
CA LEU A 177 -9.67 -0.84 22.55
C LEU A 177 -10.55 -2.06 22.80
N GLU A 178 -11.85 -1.80 23.02
CA GLU A 178 -12.82 -2.87 23.17
C GLU A 178 -12.77 -3.83 21.98
N PRO A 179 -12.72 -5.15 22.21
CA PRO A 179 -12.66 -6.11 21.12
C PRO A 179 -13.83 -5.99 20.16
N LEU A 180 -13.57 -6.28 18.89
CA LEU A 180 -14.62 -6.37 17.88
C LEU A 180 -15.62 -7.48 18.28
N PRO A 181 -16.95 -7.19 18.32
CA PRO A 181 -17.96 -8.15 18.77
C PRO A 181 -18.29 -9.21 17.69
N VAL A 182 -17.25 -9.81 17.11
CA VAL A 182 -17.33 -10.85 16.08
C VAL A 182 -16.39 -11.98 16.45
N ALA A 183 -16.96 -13.15 16.65
CA ALA A 183 -16.17 -14.33 16.93
C ALA A 183 -15.38 -14.76 15.68
N SER A 184 -14.16 -15.23 15.87
CA SER A 184 -13.30 -15.78 14.79
C SER A 184 -13.10 -14.79 13.61
N ALA A 185 -12.83 -13.53 13.92
CA ALA A 185 -12.50 -12.48 12.94
C ALA A 185 -10.99 -12.34 12.78
N ASN A 186 -10.55 -12.07 11.54
CA ASN A 186 -9.21 -11.61 11.21
C ASN A 186 -9.30 -10.24 10.58
N LEU A 187 -8.53 -9.28 11.07
CA LEU A 187 -8.46 -7.94 10.52
C LEU A 187 -7.14 -7.79 9.76
N TYR A 188 -7.21 -7.35 8.51
CA TYR A 188 -6.06 -7.20 7.61
C TYR A 188 -5.76 -5.76 7.24
N ARG A 189 -6.76 -4.87 7.33
CA ARG A 189 -6.60 -3.45 6.99
C ARG A 189 -7.26 -2.55 8.01
N VAL A 190 -6.59 -1.46 8.35
CA VAL A 190 -7.16 -0.31 9.07
C VAL A 190 -7.03 0.94 8.21
N VAL A 191 -8.09 1.72 8.15
CA VAL A 191 -8.16 3.00 7.44
C VAL A 191 -8.74 4.05 8.38
N VAL A 192 -8.07 5.18 8.50
CA VAL A 192 -8.53 6.30 9.31
C VAL A 192 -9.07 7.39 8.39
N ARG A 193 -10.37 7.66 8.48
CA ARG A 193 -11.01 8.74 7.74
C ARG A 193 -10.94 10.06 8.51
N SER A 194 -11.14 10.00 9.82
CA SER A 194 -10.98 11.12 10.74
C SER A 194 -10.52 10.59 12.10
N PRO A 195 -10.08 11.47 13.03
CA PRO A 195 -9.70 11.07 14.38
C PRO A 195 -10.75 10.25 15.14
N ASP A 196 -12.00 10.39 14.79
CA ASP A 196 -13.13 9.74 15.45
C ASP A 196 -13.84 8.73 14.54
N GLU A 197 -13.25 8.38 13.40
CA GLU A 197 -13.84 7.42 12.45
C GLU A 197 -12.76 6.54 11.84
N VAL A 198 -12.72 5.30 12.31
CA VAL A 198 -11.73 4.29 11.90
C VAL A 198 -12.45 3.09 11.32
N TRP A 199 -12.02 2.65 10.16
CA TRP A 199 -12.56 1.50 9.45
C TRP A 199 -11.59 0.34 9.48
N VAL A 200 -12.11 -0.86 9.58
CA VAL A 200 -11.32 -2.10 9.50
C VAL A 200 -11.92 -3.06 8.49
N GLY A 201 -11.05 -3.79 7.82
CA GLY A 201 -11.43 -4.83 6.87
C GLY A 201 -10.69 -6.13 7.11
N GLY A 202 -11.34 -7.23 6.75
CA GLY A 202 -10.79 -8.56 6.93
C GLY A 202 -11.74 -9.67 6.53
N ASP A 203 -11.74 -10.73 7.28
CA ASP A 203 -12.69 -11.85 7.15
C ASP A 203 -13.20 -12.33 8.51
N GLN A 204 -14.31 -13.06 8.48
CA GLN A 204 -14.90 -13.72 9.63
C GLN A 204 -15.34 -15.15 9.28
N SER A 205 -15.19 -16.06 10.23
CA SER A 205 -15.75 -17.41 10.12
C SER A 205 -17.16 -17.42 10.70
N ASN A 206 -18.11 -18.00 9.97
CA ASN A 206 -19.53 -18.09 10.34
C ASN A 206 -20.05 -19.52 10.46
N GLY A 207 -19.17 -20.48 10.76
CA GLY A 207 -19.52 -21.91 10.96
C GLY A 207 -19.78 -22.72 9.69
N GLY A 208 -20.04 -22.07 8.56
CA GLY A 208 -20.23 -22.69 7.23
C GLY A 208 -19.16 -22.31 6.21
N GLY A 209 -18.21 -21.49 6.63
CA GLY A 209 -17.17 -20.92 5.78
C GLY A 209 -16.65 -19.61 6.36
N TRP A 210 -16.17 -18.76 5.48
CA TRP A 210 -15.71 -17.44 5.84
C TRP A 210 -16.26 -16.40 4.83
N SER A 211 -16.42 -15.16 5.29
CA SER A 211 -16.94 -14.05 4.51
C SER A 211 -16.15 -12.79 4.80
N GLY A 212 -16.17 -11.83 3.87
CA GLY A 212 -15.59 -10.52 4.10
C GLY A 212 -16.23 -9.82 5.28
N LEU A 213 -15.41 -9.15 6.07
CA LEU A 213 -15.77 -8.38 7.26
C LEU A 213 -15.35 -6.94 7.07
N VAL A 214 -16.28 -6.00 7.27
CA VAL A 214 -16.00 -4.58 7.40
C VAL A 214 -16.69 -4.06 8.64
N ALA A 215 -15.96 -3.28 9.45
CA ALA A 215 -16.52 -2.65 10.62
C ALA A 215 -15.96 -1.22 10.80
N ARG A 216 -16.72 -0.37 11.48
CA ARG A 216 -16.37 1.00 11.83
C ARG A 216 -16.25 1.13 13.35
N TRP A 217 -15.26 1.89 13.78
CA TRP A 217 -15.10 2.36 15.14
C TRP A 217 -15.22 3.88 15.19
N ASP A 218 -16.18 4.38 15.98
CA ASP A 218 -16.42 5.80 16.25
C ASP A 218 -16.63 6.07 17.77
N GLY A 219 -15.95 5.26 18.60
CA GLY A 219 -16.17 5.16 20.03
C GLY A 219 -16.94 3.90 20.43
N ALA A 220 -17.61 3.28 19.46
CA ALA A 220 -18.24 1.97 19.56
C ALA A 220 -18.11 1.23 18.23
N TRP A 221 -18.26 -0.11 18.25
CA TRP A 221 -18.21 -0.89 17.02
C TRP A 221 -19.56 -0.89 16.28
N THR A 222 -19.50 -0.60 14.99
CA THR A 222 -20.56 -0.89 14.03
C THR A 222 -20.04 -1.89 13.01
N VAL A 223 -20.57 -3.13 13.04
CA VAL A 223 -20.23 -4.17 12.08
C VAL A 223 -21.19 -4.11 10.91
N LEU A 224 -20.68 -3.94 9.68
CA LEU A 224 -21.50 -3.93 8.48
C LEU A 224 -21.97 -5.35 8.13
N PRO A 225 -23.14 -5.48 7.47
CA PRO A 225 -23.56 -6.76 6.92
C PRO A 225 -22.47 -7.36 6.01
N PRO A 226 -22.26 -8.69 6.01
CA PRO A 226 -21.31 -9.30 5.09
C PRO A 226 -21.74 -9.11 3.65
N VAL A 227 -20.79 -9.01 2.73
CA VAL A 227 -21.09 -9.00 1.29
C VAL A 227 -21.72 -10.35 0.92
N ALA A 228 -23.00 -10.31 0.56
CA ALA A 228 -23.80 -11.53 0.37
C ALA A 228 -23.22 -12.45 -0.70
N GLY A 229 -23.18 -13.75 -0.43
CA GLY A 229 -22.81 -14.79 -1.38
C GLY A 229 -21.33 -14.92 -1.72
N LEU A 230 -20.45 -14.08 -1.13
CA LEU A 230 -19.04 -14.09 -1.45
C LEU A 230 -18.18 -14.69 -0.33
N ARG A 231 -17.33 -15.65 -0.69
CA ARG A 231 -16.17 -16.05 0.12
C ARG A 231 -15.04 -15.06 -0.11
N LEU A 232 -15.21 -13.86 0.41
CA LEU A 232 -14.33 -12.73 0.16
C LEU A 232 -13.32 -12.57 1.30
N SER A 233 -12.04 -12.48 0.96
CA SER A 233 -11.00 -11.92 1.83
C SER A 233 -10.72 -10.50 1.39
N ILE A 234 -10.96 -9.55 2.29
CA ILE A 234 -10.72 -8.13 2.03
C ILE A 234 -9.23 -7.87 2.20
N ALA A 235 -8.60 -7.38 1.13
CA ALA A 235 -7.20 -7.01 1.10
C ALA A 235 -6.99 -5.55 1.49
N ASP A 236 -7.93 -4.66 1.07
CA ASP A 236 -7.83 -3.23 1.32
C ASP A 236 -9.21 -2.56 1.31
N LEU A 237 -9.27 -1.36 1.90
CA LEU A 237 -10.46 -0.51 2.04
C LEU A 237 -10.18 0.93 1.64
N HIS A 238 -11.21 1.60 1.15
CA HIS A 238 -11.27 3.05 1.04
C HIS A 238 -12.62 3.54 1.57
N ALA A 239 -12.61 4.49 2.49
CA ALA A 239 -13.81 5.09 3.06
C ALA A 239 -13.82 6.60 2.75
N ALA A 240 -14.70 7.03 1.84
CA ALA A 240 -14.95 8.44 1.57
C ALA A 240 -16.02 9.01 2.53
N GLY A 241 -16.90 8.18 3.06
CA GLY A 241 -17.92 8.49 4.02
C GLY A 241 -18.49 7.24 4.68
N PRO A 242 -19.38 7.38 5.67
CA PRO A 242 -20.02 6.24 6.33
C PRO A 242 -20.96 5.45 5.40
N ASP A 243 -21.36 6.07 4.33
CA ASP A 243 -22.24 5.59 3.26
C ASP A 243 -21.52 5.47 1.90
N ASP A 244 -20.21 5.63 1.87
CA ASP A 244 -19.37 5.46 0.68
C ASP A 244 -18.08 4.75 1.06
N VAL A 245 -18.15 3.40 1.17
CA VAL A 245 -17.03 2.56 1.52
C VAL A 245 -16.78 1.52 0.43
N TRP A 246 -15.56 1.41 0.02
CA TRP A 246 -15.11 0.47 -1.00
C TRP A 246 -14.19 -0.58 -0.40
N ALA A 247 -14.43 -1.82 -0.76
CA ALA A 247 -13.61 -2.96 -0.35
C ALA A 247 -13.09 -3.70 -1.58
N VAL A 248 -11.81 -4.03 -1.56
CA VAL A 248 -11.17 -4.83 -2.60
C VAL A 248 -10.54 -6.08 -2.02
N GLY A 249 -10.41 -7.10 -2.85
CA GLY A 249 -9.79 -8.35 -2.43
C GLY A 249 -9.96 -9.46 -3.45
N THR A 250 -10.05 -10.68 -2.94
CA THR A 250 -10.14 -11.89 -3.73
C THR A 250 -11.27 -12.77 -3.22
N GLU A 251 -12.12 -13.18 -4.12
CA GLU A 251 -13.14 -14.20 -3.85
C GLU A 251 -12.51 -15.58 -4.04
N ALA A 252 -12.50 -16.39 -2.99
CA ALA A 252 -11.90 -17.72 -3.03
C ALA A 252 -12.86 -18.80 -3.54
N GLY A 253 -12.32 -19.74 -4.30
CA GLY A 253 -12.86 -21.09 -4.40
C GLY A 253 -14.07 -21.29 -5.31
N ILE A 254 -14.28 -20.48 -6.32
CA ILE A 254 -15.27 -20.79 -7.35
C ILE A 254 -14.58 -21.44 -8.55
N GLY A 255 -14.54 -22.77 -8.51
CA GLY A 255 -14.33 -23.64 -9.65
C GLY A 255 -13.14 -23.35 -10.56
N GLY A 256 -12.16 -24.20 -10.55
CA GLY A 256 -11.04 -24.20 -11.48
C GLY A 256 -10.02 -25.27 -11.12
N PRO A 257 -9.05 -25.55 -12.00
CA PRO A 257 -8.01 -26.51 -11.70
C PRO A 257 -7.20 -26.08 -10.48
N PRO A 258 -6.54 -27.01 -9.79
CA PRO A 258 -5.62 -26.69 -8.70
C PRO A 258 -4.62 -25.61 -9.11
N GLY A 259 -4.43 -24.58 -8.27
CA GLY A 259 -3.53 -23.45 -8.56
C GLY A 259 -4.16 -22.30 -9.34
N ARG A 260 -5.43 -22.37 -9.72
CA ARG A 260 -6.13 -21.21 -10.27
C ARG A 260 -6.33 -20.17 -9.15
N PRO A 261 -5.94 -18.91 -9.34
CA PRO A 261 -6.26 -17.83 -8.42
C PRO A 261 -7.77 -17.64 -8.30
N GLY A 262 -8.19 -16.96 -7.23
CA GLY A 262 -9.57 -16.53 -7.06
C GLY A 262 -10.01 -15.52 -8.10
N ASN A 263 -11.21 -14.99 -7.92
CA ASN A 263 -11.75 -13.92 -8.74
C ASN A 263 -11.50 -12.55 -8.06
N PRO A 264 -11.23 -11.50 -8.82
CA PRO A 264 -11.13 -10.16 -8.26
C PRO A 264 -12.47 -9.75 -7.66
N ALA A 265 -12.44 -9.13 -6.51
CA ALA A 265 -13.63 -8.61 -5.85
C ALA A 265 -13.47 -7.11 -5.59
N LEU A 266 -14.41 -6.33 -6.14
CA LEU A 266 -14.58 -4.91 -5.91
C LEU A 266 -16.01 -4.70 -5.43
N CYS A 267 -16.19 -4.19 -4.21
CA CYS A 267 -17.48 -4.03 -3.57
C CYS A 267 -17.67 -2.61 -3.06
N HIS A 268 -18.87 -2.08 -3.18
CA HIS A 268 -19.25 -0.75 -2.73
C HIS A 268 -20.39 -0.82 -1.71
N TRP A 269 -20.23 -0.16 -0.59
CA TRP A 269 -21.24 0.08 0.43
C TRP A 269 -21.82 1.48 0.26
N ASP A 270 -23.14 1.58 0.09
CA ASP A 270 -23.87 2.81 -0.15
C ASP A 270 -24.58 3.36 1.11
N GLY A 271 -24.21 2.85 2.30
CA GLY A 271 -24.90 3.16 3.56
C GLY A 271 -26.02 2.19 3.92
N THR A 272 -26.48 1.36 2.98
CA THR A 272 -27.59 0.41 3.17
C THR A 272 -27.26 -1.00 2.74
N ALA A 273 -26.52 -1.16 1.64
CA ALA A 273 -26.21 -2.46 1.06
C ALA A 273 -24.86 -2.48 0.35
N TRP A 274 -24.26 -3.68 0.28
CA TRP A 274 -23.13 -3.93 -0.56
C TRP A 274 -23.54 -4.25 -1.99
N THR A 275 -22.91 -3.60 -2.95
CA THR A 275 -22.99 -3.94 -4.37
C THR A 275 -21.66 -4.41 -4.88
N ARG A 276 -21.63 -5.48 -5.68
CA ARG A 276 -20.45 -5.90 -6.41
C ARG A 276 -20.29 -5.10 -7.69
N VAL A 277 -19.07 -4.66 -7.96
CA VAL A 277 -18.71 -3.95 -9.20
C VAL A 277 -17.81 -4.84 -10.04
N GLU A 278 -18.02 -4.86 -11.35
CA GLU A 278 -17.23 -5.66 -12.28
C GLU A 278 -15.82 -5.08 -12.45
N ALA A 279 -14.82 -5.92 -12.26
CA ALA A 279 -13.41 -5.52 -12.33
C ALA A 279 -12.84 -5.47 -13.77
N GLY A 280 -13.64 -5.85 -14.78
CA GLY A 280 -13.19 -5.92 -16.16
C GLY A 280 -12.27 -7.10 -16.50
N PHE A 281 -11.97 -7.97 -15.53
CA PHE A 281 -11.32 -9.27 -15.69
C PHE A 281 -11.83 -10.25 -14.64
N THR A 282 -11.75 -11.55 -14.95
CA THR A 282 -12.49 -12.57 -14.17
C THR A 282 -11.62 -13.48 -13.32
N VAL A 283 -10.31 -13.50 -13.53
CA VAL A 283 -9.37 -14.33 -12.78
C VAL A 283 -8.18 -13.49 -12.34
N GLY A 284 -7.95 -13.46 -11.04
CA GLY A 284 -6.87 -12.66 -10.45
C GLY A 284 -7.23 -12.15 -9.05
N SER A 285 -6.64 -11.02 -8.69
CA SER A 285 -6.85 -10.38 -7.39
C SER A 285 -6.82 -8.86 -7.49
N LEU A 286 -7.44 -8.20 -6.51
CA LEU A 286 -7.27 -6.77 -6.26
C LEU A 286 -6.55 -6.62 -4.91
N GLY A 287 -5.46 -5.85 -4.88
CA GLY A 287 -4.56 -5.76 -3.74
C GLY A 287 -4.66 -4.47 -2.94
N GLY A 288 -4.69 -3.33 -3.62
CA GLY A 288 -4.69 -2.01 -3.02
C GLY A 288 -5.73 -1.08 -3.63
N ILE A 289 -6.14 -0.08 -2.88
CA ILE A 289 -7.16 0.90 -3.26
C ILE A 289 -6.79 2.28 -2.73
N ALA A 290 -6.88 3.33 -3.56
CA ALA A 290 -6.49 4.68 -3.18
C ALA A 290 -7.48 5.74 -3.67
N GLY A 291 -7.70 6.74 -2.82
CA GLY A 291 -8.43 7.95 -3.16
C GLY A 291 -7.57 9.02 -3.81
N ASP A 292 -8.22 9.97 -4.47
CA ASP A 292 -7.61 11.20 -4.97
C ASP A 292 -7.37 12.22 -3.84
N ALA A 293 -6.83 13.39 -4.19
CA ALA A 293 -6.58 14.47 -3.24
C ALA A 293 -7.86 15.03 -2.57
N GLN A 294 -9.03 14.73 -3.10
CA GLN A 294 -10.33 15.07 -2.55
C GLN A 294 -10.94 13.94 -1.70
N GLY A 295 -10.20 12.84 -1.51
CA GLY A 295 -10.66 11.67 -0.78
C GLY A 295 -11.65 10.79 -1.54
N ARG A 296 -11.88 11.03 -2.84
CA ARG A 296 -12.75 10.18 -3.68
C ARG A 296 -11.93 9.01 -4.21
N LEU A 297 -12.52 7.84 -4.24
CA LEU A 297 -11.85 6.68 -4.84
C LEU A 297 -11.41 6.96 -6.27
N ALA A 298 -10.15 6.67 -6.59
CA ALA A 298 -9.54 6.96 -7.88
C ALA A 298 -8.92 5.72 -8.54
N TRP A 299 -8.15 4.93 -7.80
CA TRP A 299 -7.38 3.81 -8.33
C TRP A 299 -7.47 2.57 -7.48
N VAL A 300 -7.45 1.42 -8.15
CA VAL A 300 -7.30 0.09 -7.56
C VAL A 300 -6.16 -0.61 -8.28
N SER A 301 -5.22 -1.18 -7.54
CA SER A 301 -4.18 -2.05 -8.08
C SER A 301 -4.61 -3.51 -8.08
N GLY A 302 -4.17 -4.27 -9.07
CA GLY A 302 -4.55 -5.66 -9.18
C GLY A 302 -3.59 -6.50 -10.01
N TRP A 303 -3.91 -7.76 -10.08
CA TRP A 303 -3.22 -8.76 -10.87
C TRP A 303 -4.23 -9.52 -11.73
N ASN A 304 -4.05 -9.45 -13.04
CA ASN A 304 -4.84 -10.19 -14.00
C ASN A 304 -4.09 -11.47 -14.41
N TYR A 305 -4.59 -12.62 -13.95
CA TYR A 305 -3.98 -13.92 -14.26
C TYR A 305 -3.98 -14.26 -15.76
N GLN A 306 -4.99 -13.79 -16.49
CA GLN A 306 -5.16 -14.08 -17.93
C GLN A 306 -4.19 -13.25 -18.79
N ASP A 307 -3.74 -12.10 -18.30
CA ASP A 307 -2.74 -11.26 -18.98
C ASP A 307 -1.76 -10.68 -17.97
N GLN A 308 -0.65 -11.38 -17.78
CA GLN A 308 0.43 -11.02 -16.87
C GLN A 308 1.55 -10.21 -17.54
N SER A 309 1.38 -9.80 -18.79
CA SER A 309 2.40 -9.06 -19.54
C SER A 309 2.68 -7.67 -18.99
N ARG A 310 1.76 -7.12 -18.20
CA ARG A 310 1.81 -5.80 -17.57
C ARG A 310 1.03 -5.79 -16.26
N SER A 311 1.35 -4.87 -15.38
CA SER A 311 0.52 -4.53 -14.23
C SER A 311 -0.90 -4.11 -14.65
N THR A 312 -1.87 -4.35 -13.78
CA THR A 312 -3.28 -4.06 -14.02
C THR A 312 -3.80 -3.12 -12.95
N TYR A 313 -4.51 -2.11 -13.39
CA TYR A 313 -5.20 -1.13 -12.54
C TYR A 313 -6.64 -0.98 -12.97
N LEU A 314 -7.49 -0.60 -12.04
CA LEU A 314 -8.81 -0.05 -12.33
C LEU A 314 -8.78 1.43 -11.99
N ARG A 315 -9.17 2.27 -12.92
CA ARG A 315 -9.36 3.71 -12.71
C ARG A 315 -10.86 3.99 -12.63
N ARG A 316 -11.25 4.72 -11.60
CA ARG A 316 -12.59 5.25 -11.49
C ARG A 316 -12.68 6.62 -12.17
N ASP A 317 -13.72 6.82 -12.97
CA ASP A 317 -14.02 8.07 -13.66
C ASP A 317 -15.53 8.34 -13.53
N GLY A 318 -15.94 9.10 -12.52
CA GLY A 318 -17.32 9.17 -12.08
C GLY A 318 -17.83 7.81 -11.62
N ASP A 319 -18.86 7.28 -12.27
CA ASP A 319 -19.41 5.95 -12.00
C ASP A 319 -18.82 4.86 -12.90
N ALA A 320 -18.01 5.25 -13.87
CA ALA A 320 -17.38 4.32 -14.80
C ALA A 320 -16.04 3.78 -14.28
N TRP A 321 -15.74 2.53 -14.66
CA TRP A 321 -14.49 1.88 -14.38
C TRP A 321 -13.76 1.54 -15.67
N THR A 322 -12.47 1.83 -15.71
CA THR A 322 -11.61 1.55 -16.85
C THR A 322 -10.42 0.70 -16.42
N VAL A 323 -10.19 -0.41 -17.11
CA VAL A 323 -8.96 -1.19 -16.94
C VAL A 323 -7.80 -0.44 -17.59
N VAL A 324 -6.80 -0.10 -16.78
CA VAL A 324 -5.58 0.58 -17.22
C VAL A 324 -4.40 -0.37 -17.06
N ARG A 325 -3.57 -0.45 -18.11
CA ARG A 325 -2.37 -1.28 -18.08
C ARG A 325 -1.14 -0.44 -17.77
N GLY A 326 -0.28 -0.96 -16.92
CA GLY A 326 1.01 -0.35 -16.62
C GLY A 326 1.97 -0.37 -17.80
N PRO A 327 3.23 0.03 -17.61
CA PRO A 327 4.20 0.22 -18.68
C PRO A 327 4.53 -1.09 -19.39
N ALA A 328 4.64 -1.02 -20.71
CA ALA A 328 4.98 -2.18 -21.53
C ALA A 328 6.45 -2.56 -21.37
N GLY A 329 6.73 -3.86 -21.19
CA GLY A 329 8.09 -4.38 -21.15
C GLY A 329 8.94 -3.91 -19.96
N ALA A 330 8.32 -3.26 -18.96
CA ALA A 330 9.03 -2.74 -17.81
C ALA A 330 9.51 -3.85 -16.84
N ALA A 331 8.71 -4.90 -16.71
CA ALA A 331 9.04 -6.05 -15.87
C ALA A 331 8.26 -7.29 -16.33
N PRO A 332 8.80 -8.49 -16.16
CA PRO A 332 8.08 -9.73 -16.42
C PRO A 332 7.07 -10.01 -15.31
N ALA A 333 5.86 -10.41 -15.71
CA ALA A 333 4.77 -10.84 -14.82
C ALA A 333 4.61 -9.99 -13.53
N PRO A 334 4.39 -8.67 -13.64
CA PRO A 334 4.23 -7.80 -12.48
C PRO A 334 2.94 -8.15 -11.72
N TYR A 335 3.07 -8.26 -10.41
CA TYR A 335 1.99 -8.46 -9.45
C TYR A 335 1.98 -7.29 -8.46
N LEU A 336 0.92 -6.50 -8.44
CA LEU A 336 0.81 -5.35 -7.55
C LEU A 336 0.01 -5.70 -6.30
N ASN A 337 0.59 -5.37 -5.14
CA ASN A 337 0.00 -5.59 -3.83
C ASN A 337 -0.71 -4.35 -3.29
N ASP A 338 -0.26 -3.15 -3.70
CA ASP A 338 -0.76 -1.92 -3.10
C ASP A 338 -0.69 -0.72 -4.06
N VAL A 339 -1.50 0.30 -3.77
CA VAL A 339 -1.49 1.61 -4.41
C VAL A 339 -1.82 2.69 -3.39
N THR A 340 -1.09 3.80 -3.40
CA THR A 340 -1.34 4.96 -2.53
C THR A 340 -1.24 6.27 -3.30
N SER A 341 -1.99 7.29 -2.88
CA SER A 341 -1.87 8.63 -3.43
C SER A 341 -0.62 9.35 -2.88
N VAL A 342 -0.10 10.29 -3.67
CA VAL A 342 1.02 11.14 -3.24
C VAL A 342 0.47 12.51 -2.81
N PRO A 343 0.42 12.81 -1.52
CA PRO A 343 -0.14 14.04 -0.99
C PRO A 343 0.46 15.29 -1.63
N GLY A 344 -0.39 16.27 -1.92
CA GLY A 344 0.01 17.52 -2.57
C GLY A 344 0.23 17.43 -4.08
N THR A 345 -0.09 16.27 -4.67
CA THR A 345 -0.05 16.03 -6.13
C THR A 345 -1.30 15.30 -6.58
N GLY A 346 -1.44 15.04 -7.89
CA GLY A 346 -2.43 14.08 -8.39
C GLY A 346 -1.81 12.71 -8.71
N GLY A 347 -0.57 12.48 -8.26
CA GLY A 347 0.19 11.26 -8.53
C GLY A 347 -0.09 10.13 -7.55
N PHE A 348 0.41 8.93 -7.91
CA PHE A 348 0.25 7.71 -7.10
C PHE A 348 1.52 6.86 -7.15
N TRP A 349 1.76 6.12 -6.08
CA TRP A 349 2.70 5.02 -6.03
C TRP A 349 1.97 3.69 -6.04
N SER A 350 2.57 2.68 -6.67
CA SER A 350 2.13 1.29 -6.57
C SER A 350 3.34 0.38 -6.39
N VAL A 351 3.17 -0.67 -5.58
CA VAL A 351 4.24 -1.59 -5.23
C VAL A 351 3.78 -3.04 -5.28
N GLY A 352 4.74 -3.93 -5.46
CA GLY A 352 4.48 -5.35 -5.51
C GLY A 352 5.74 -6.15 -5.79
N MET A 353 5.62 -7.10 -6.69
CA MET A 353 6.72 -7.96 -7.12
C MET A 353 6.65 -8.22 -8.62
N THR A 354 7.77 -8.65 -9.17
CA THR A 354 7.87 -9.18 -10.52
C THR A 354 8.54 -10.54 -10.49
N SER A 355 8.26 -11.37 -11.47
CA SER A 355 8.94 -12.66 -11.63
C SER A 355 9.72 -12.65 -12.94
N PRO A 356 11.07 -12.68 -12.90
CA PRO A 356 11.90 -12.72 -14.09
C PRO A 356 11.77 -14.04 -14.86
N THR A 357 11.12 -15.03 -14.27
CA THR A 357 10.79 -16.32 -14.90
C THR A 357 9.33 -16.66 -14.60
N PRO A 358 8.69 -17.61 -15.33
CA PRO A 358 7.33 -18.06 -15.01
C PRO A 358 7.16 -18.68 -13.61
N ALA A 359 8.24 -18.82 -12.86
CA ALA A 359 8.27 -19.35 -11.50
C ALA A 359 9.19 -18.49 -10.62
N PRO A 360 9.04 -18.52 -9.27
CA PRO A 360 9.98 -17.86 -8.35
C PRO A 360 11.44 -18.18 -8.71
N PRO A 361 12.37 -17.25 -8.45
CA PRO A 361 12.31 -16.18 -7.47
C PRO A 361 11.67 -14.88 -7.97
N THR A 362 11.01 -14.17 -7.05
CA THR A 362 10.41 -12.85 -7.30
C THR A 362 11.35 -11.74 -6.85
N GLU A 363 11.18 -10.55 -7.42
CA GLU A 363 11.91 -9.33 -7.07
C GLU A 363 10.94 -8.20 -6.68
N ALA A 364 11.40 -7.27 -5.83
CA ALA A 364 10.62 -6.09 -5.46
C ALA A 364 10.38 -5.19 -6.69
N TYR A 365 9.16 -4.70 -6.83
CA TYR A 365 8.75 -3.91 -7.98
C TYR A 365 7.95 -2.67 -7.58
N THR A 366 8.20 -1.55 -8.25
CA THR A 366 7.51 -0.28 -8.01
C THR A 366 7.13 0.42 -9.30
N GLU A 367 5.95 1.05 -9.29
CA GLU A 367 5.47 1.93 -10.35
C GLU A 367 4.99 3.27 -9.77
N ARG A 368 5.05 4.30 -10.59
CA ARG A 368 4.56 5.63 -10.26
C ARG A 368 3.71 6.20 -11.37
N LEU A 369 2.63 6.86 -10.99
CA LEU A 369 1.85 7.74 -11.84
C LEU A 369 2.14 9.18 -11.44
N ASP A 370 2.69 9.96 -12.35
CA ASP A 370 2.82 11.42 -12.18
C ASP A 370 1.61 12.12 -12.77
N ALA A 371 1.09 13.13 -12.07
CA ALA A 371 -0.03 13.96 -12.52
C ALA A 371 0.45 15.24 -13.20
#